data_52958cae021277a1f6d666313aba5855
#
_entry.id   52958cae021277a1f6d666313aba5855
#
_cell.length_a   1.000
_cell.length_b   1.000
_cell.length_c   1.000
_cell.angle_alpha   90.00
_cell.angle_beta   90.00
_cell.angle_gamma   90.00
#
_symmetry.space_group_name_H-M   'P 1'
#
loop_
_entity.id
_entity.type
_entity.pdbx_description
1 polymer ?
#
loop_
_entity_poly.entity_id
_entity_poly.type
_entity_poly.pdbx_seq_one_letter_code
_entity_poly.pdbx_strand_id
1 'polypeptide(L)'
;MKSKTMNRRDFLKLQASLALSSSSLLSLLGAFSPLQAASFSDYKALVCIFLEGGNDAFNMVVPTTTTGYDDYKLIRGDISVPKDELLPLKNTDYGLYNMPAMQEMFNADKLAIIANVGTLVRPITKIEFEAGIANPPQLFSHIDQQKQWMSANSNRLEKSGWAAKAANLLENLNDFTNISVDGSNFMQFGGDKPAFEISGDIHPFNNYGYSDPDSKISFDEILHQIIQREVESDHILIKAYADNQIQNIAYRESVSQAMENALEFNFTSTLDDEPGIPLAKQLEMIAKLISVHAQLPGSPKRQIFFARLHGFDHHDLQTIDHPLKLNYLNNVLQEFQDAITSMQLSDQVTTFTASDFGRSLVPNGNGTDHGWGGHALVMGGAVKGGQIYGEFPELTVVSGEYTSEYITNSGRVIPTTSAEQYLATLASWFGSYSDSELEIIFPNLNNFNEKNLGFI
;
A
#
# COMPACT_ATOMS: atom_id res chain seq x y z
N MET A 1 -14.92 25.21 50.60
CA MET A 1 -13.90 25.89 49.79
C MET A 1 -14.33 25.81 48.32
N LYS A 2 -14.67 26.98 47.73
CA LYS A 2 -15.09 27.02 46.28
C LYS A 2 -13.81 27.05 45.45
N SER A 3 -13.66 26.06 44.54
CA SER A 3 -12.57 26.05 43.55
C SER A 3 -12.81 27.18 42.54
N LYS A 4 -11.89 28.13 42.48
CA LYS A 4 -11.88 29.18 41.46
C LYS A 4 -11.33 28.55 40.15
N THR A 5 -12.17 28.42 39.18
CA THR A 5 -11.74 28.09 37.82
C THR A 5 -10.97 29.26 37.22
N MET A 6 -9.73 29.04 36.87
CA MET A 6 -8.85 30.01 36.21
C MET A 6 -9.35 30.29 34.80
N ASN A 7 -9.54 31.55 34.42
CA ASN A 7 -9.99 31.92 33.09
C ASN A 7 -8.81 31.96 32.07
N ARG A 8 -9.12 31.92 30.76
CA ARG A 8 -8.13 31.91 29.67
C ARG A 8 -7.13 33.07 29.73
N ARG A 9 -7.55 34.24 30.22
CA ARG A 9 -6.73 35.43 30.27
C ARG A 9 -5.72 35.37 31.41
N ASP A 10 -6.07 34.73 32.52
CA ASP A 10 -5.19 34.52 33.65
C ASP A 10 -4.16 33.42 33.38
N PHE A 11 -4.54 32.40 32.58
CA PHE A 11 -3.62 31.38 32.09
C PHE A 11 -2.55 31.98 31.15
N LEU A 12 -2.95 32.83 30.19
CA LEU A 12 -2.01 33.51 29.28
C LEU A 12 -1.09 34.50 29.98
N LYS A 13 -1.56 35.17 31.04
CA LYS A 13 -0.68 36.02 31.87
C LYS A 13 0.31 35.23 32.71
N LEU A 14 -0.07 34.04 33.16
CA LEU A 14 0.85 33.15 33.90
C LEU A 14 1.95 32.63 32.96
N GLN A 15 1.62 32.32 31.72
CA GLN A 15 2.63 31.92 30.73
C GLN A 15 3.58 33.06 30.33
N ALA A 16 3.07 34.29 30.19
CA ALA A 16 3.90 35.45 29.87
C ALA A 16 4.85 35.82 31.02
N SER A 17 4.47 35.59 32.29
CA SER A 17 5.31 35.88 33.46
C SER A 17 6.38 34.81 33.72
N LEU A 18 6.17 33.57 33.25
CA LEU A 18 7.18 32.50 33.31
C LEU A 18 8.25 32.64 32.21
N ALA A 19 7.96 33.36 31.12
CA ALA A 19 8.91 33.60 30.03
C ALA A 19 9.96 34.68 30.34
N LEU A 20 9.79 35.46 31.39
CA LEU A 20 10.66 36.59 31.71
C LEU A 20 11.64 36.34 32.88
N SER A 21 11.70 35.16 33.48
CA SER A 21 12.50 34.89 34.67
C SER A 21 13.40 33.67 34.67
N SER A 22 13.95 33.27 33.51
CA SER A 22 15.06 32.31 33.53
C SER A 22 15.87 32.25 32.24
N SER A 23 16.98 33.00 32.23
CA SER A 23 18.06 32.81 31.26
C SER A 23 18.87 31.50 31.48
N SER A 24 18.45 30.63 32.37
CA SER A 24 19.06 29.32 32.66
C SER A 24 18.20 28.10 32.22
N LEU A 25 16.98 28.30 31.75
CA LEU A 25 16.14 27.21 31.20
C LEU A 25 16.26 27.07 29.67
N LEU A 26 16.89 28.02 28.98
CA LEU A 26 17.11 27.93 27.53
C LEU A 26 18.14 26.86 27.13
N SER A 27 18.97 26.39 28.05
CA SER A 27 19.93 25.31 27.76
C SER A 27 19.34 23.90 27.86
N LEU A 28 18.16 23.72 28.46
CA LEU A 28 17.45 22.44 28.48
C LEU A 28 16.43 22.31 27.33
N LEU A 29 16.04 23.42 26.70
CA LEU A 29 15.17 23.40 25.48
C LEU A 29 15.99 23.25 24.20
N GLY A 30 17.31 23.27 24.25
CA GLY A 30 18.22 23.02 23.13
C GLY A 30 18.30 21.55 22.68
N ALA A 31 17.57 20.65 23.34
CA ALA A 31 17.51 19.24 22.93
C ALA A 31 16.25 18.88 22.09
N PHE A 32 15.32 19.80 21.96
CA PHE A 32 14.30 19.72 20.91
C PHE A 32 14.85 20.43 19.68
N SER A 33 15.72 19.76 18.93
CA SER A 33 15.90 20.11 17.52
C SER A 33 14.50 20.09 16.92
N PRO A 34 14.02 21.17 16.28
CA PRO A 34 12.84 21.03 15.43
C PRO A 34 13.16 19.89 14.49
N LEU A 35 12.32 18.86 14.44
CA LEU A 35 12.36 17.84 13.41
C LEU A 35 12.46 18.65 12.10
N GLN A 36 13.66 18.65 11.51
CA GLN A 36 13.91 19.40 10.30
C GLN A 36 13.41 18.48 9.19
N ALA A 37 12.14 18.66 8.85
CA ALA A 37 11.52 17.93 7.80
C ALA A 37 12.36 18.09 6.52
N ALA A 38 12.61 16.99 5.81
CA ALA A 38 13.50 16.96 4.66
C ALA A 38 12.90 17.70 3.46
N SER A 39 13.57 18.76 3.01
CA SER A 39 13.26 19.39 1.73
C SER A 39 13.83 18.56 0.60
N PHE A 40 12.96 17.96 -0.23
CA PHE A 40 13.37 17.06 -1.32
C PHE A 40 13.65 17.83 -2.62
N SER A 41 14.80 17.61 -3.21
CA SER A 41 15.15 18.10 -4.55
C SER A 41 14.74 17.12 -5.65
N ASP A 42 14.64 15.83 -5.32
CA ASP A 42 14.29 14.73 -6.21
C ASP A 42 12.80 14.33 -6.09
N TYR A 43 12.26 13.72 -7.14
CA TYR A 43 10.94 13.12 -7.14
C TYR A 43 11.02 11.65 -6.72
N LYS A 44 10.08 11.17 -5.90
CA LYS A 44 9.87 9.74 -5.66
C LYS A 44 8.39 9.40 -5.54
N ALA A 45 8.02 8.27 -6.11
CA ALA A 45 6.66 7.73 -6.00
C ALA A 45 6.68 6.27 -5.54
N LEU A 46 5.75 5.95 -4.63
CA LEU A 46 5.37 4.59 -4.27
C LEU A 46 4.02 4.27 -4.92
N VAL A 47 3.92 3.12 -5.58
CA VAL A 47 2.69 2.63 -6.18
C VAL A 47 2.31 1.31 -5.50
N CYS A 48 1.29 1.35 -4.66
CA CYS A 48 0.74 0.17 -4.00
C CYS A 48 -0.29 -0.48 -4.92
N ILE A 49 -0.13 -1.78 -5.17
CA ILE A 49 -1.15 -2.63 -5.81
C ILE A 49 -1.64 -3.62 -4.76
N PHE A 50 -2.85 -3.42 -4.28
CA PHE A 50 -3.44 -4.27 -3.26
C PHE A 50 -4.20 -5.43 -3.92
N LEU A 51 -3.73 -6.66 -3.72
CA LEU A 51 -4.34 -7.89 -4.22
C LEU A 51 -5.40 -8.35 -3.23
N GLU A 52 -6.64 -7.88 -3.42
CA GLU A 52 -7.72 -8.08 -2.46
C GLU A 52 -8.32 -9.47 -2.53
N GLY A 53 -8.45 -10.10 -1.35
CA GLY A 53 -9.00 -11.44 -1.18
C GLY A 53 -7.99 -12.48 -0.70
N GLY A 54 -6.73 -12.11 -0.54
CA GLY A 54 -5.69 -13.04 -0.08
C GLY A 54 -5.09 -13.84 -1.24
N ASN A 55 -4.06 -13.28 -1.87
CA ASN A 55 -3.34 -13.94 -2.97
C ASN A 55 -2.71 -15.26 -2.50
N ASP A 56 -2.91 -16.34 -3.26
CA ASP A 56 -2.20 -17.60 -3.06
C ASP A 56 -0.75 -17.48 -3.55
N ALA A 57 0.08 -16.90 -2.71
CA ALA A 57 1.46 -16.62 -3.01
C ALA A 57 2.30 -17.90 -3.18
N PHE A 58 1.89 -19.02 -2.59
CA PHE A 58 2.57 -20.31 -2.75
C PHE A 58 2.23 -21.01 -4.08
N ASN A 59 1.21 -20.56 -4.82
CA ASN A 59 0.99 -20.89 -6.22
C ASN A 59 1.50 -19.79 -7.17
N MET A 60 2.01 -18.67 -6.66
CA MET A 60 2.68 -17.63 -7.45
C MET A 60 4.19 -17.87 -7.53
N VAL A 61 4.83 -18.20 -6.38
CA VAL A 61 6.26 -18.50 -6.26
C VAL A 61 6.42 -19.92 -5.73
N VAL A 62 6.96 -20.81 -6.53
CA VAL A 62 6.95 -22.26 -6.28
C VAL A 62 8.38 -22.81 -6.29
N PRO A 63 8.73 -23.74 -5.38
CA PRO A 63 10.03 -24.44 -5.42
C PRO A 63 10.24 -25.19 -6.73
N THR A 64 11.45 -25.10 -7.31
CA THR A 64 11.82 -25.77 -8.58
C THR A 64 12.76 -26.97 -8.39
N THR A 65 13.45 -27.08 -7.24
CA THR A 65 14.23 -28.27 -6.93
C THR A 65 13.35 -29.52 -6.88
N THR A 66 13.92 -30.69 -7.12
CA THR A 66 13.12 -31.92 -7.13
C THR A 66 12.44 -32.16 -5.79
N THR A 67 13.18 -32.12 -4.70
CA THR A 67 12.63 -32.35 -3.35
C THR A 67 11.63 -31.27 -2.97
N GLY A 68 11.97 -29.98 -3.13
CA GLY A 68 11.08 -28.87 -2.75
C GLY A 68 9.78 -28.88 -3.56
N TYR A 69 9.84 -29.20 -4.85
CA TYR A 69 8.64 -29.33 -5.68
C TYR A 69 7.80 -30.57 -5.31
N ASP A 70 8.44 -31.71 -4.97
CA ASP A 70 7.72 -32.92 -4.59
C ASP A 70 6.97 -32.69 -3.25
N ASP A 71 7.60 -32.00 -2.28
CA ASP A 71 6.98 -31.59 -1.03
C ASP A 71 5.80 -30.62 -1.26
N TYR A 72 6.02 -29.59 -2.10
CA TYR A 72 4.97 -28.66 -2.51
C TYR A 72 3.78 -29.39 -3.14
N LYS A 73 4.04 -30.28 -4.11
CA LYS A 73 3.01 -31.04 -4.80
C LYS A 73 2.25 -31.98 -3.85
N LEU A 74 2.95 -32.61 -2.91
CA LEU A 74 2.34 -33.46 -1.90
C LEU A 74 1.31 -32.70 -1.07
N ILE A 75 1.61 -31.46 -0.67
CA ILE A 75 0.75 -30.62 0.16
C ILE A 75 -0.41 -30.04 -0.65
N ARG A 76 -0.13 -29.55 -1.86
CA ARG A 76 -1.11 -28.85 -2.71
C ARG A 76 -2.05 -29.78 -3.46
N GLY A 77 -1.68 -31.05 -3.62
CA GLY A 77 -2.51 -32.05 -4.31
C GLY A 77 -2.94 -31.57 -5.70
N ASP A 78 -4.26 -31.61 -5.96
CA ASP A 78 -4.84 -31.28 -7.26
C ASP A 78 -4.78 -29.78 -7.65
N ILE A 79 -4.51 -28.89 -6.71
CA ILE A 79 -4.33 -27.44 -7.00
C ILE A 79 -2.85 -27.05 -7.18
N SER A 80 -1.94 -28.03 -7.21
CA SER A 80 -0.52 -27.78 -7.47
C SER A 80 -0.30 -27.32 -8.92
N VAL A 81 0.57 -26.33 -9.08
CA VAL A 81 1.03 -25.83 -10.38
C VAL A 81 1.93 -26.89 -11.05
N PRO A 82 1.74 -27.19 -12.35
CA PRO A 82 2.61 -28.12 -13.07
C PRO A 82 4.07 -27.62 -13.09
N LYS A 83 5.03 -28.54 -12.87
CA LYS A 83 6.47 -28.18 -12.77
C LYS A 83 7.02 -27.61 -14.07
N ASP A 84 6.56 -28.08 -15.21
CA ASP A 84 6.97 -27.67 -16.54
C ASP A 84 6.38 -26.30 -16.96
N GLU A 85 5.44 -25.78 -16.21
CA GLU A 85 4.88 -24.42 -16.39
C GLU A 85 5.57 -23.37 -15.51
N LEU A 86 6.47 -23.81 -14.61
CA LEU A 86 7.22 -22.89 -13.76
C LEU A 86 8.30 -22.17 -14.55
N LEU A 87 8.42 -20.87 -14.32
CA LEU A 87 9.41 -19.97 -14.89
C LEU A 87 10.57 -19.79 -13.90
N PRO A 88 11.73 -20.50 -14.06
CA PRO A 88 12.79 -20.48 -13.09
C PRO A 88 13.39 -19.08 -12.90
N LEU A 89 13.65 -18.71 -11.65
CA LEU A 89 14.32 -17.47 -11.27
C LEU A 89 15.83 -17.69 -11.14
N LYS A 90 16.64 -16.81 -11.72
CA LYS A 90 18.09 -16.94 -11.71
C LYS A 90 18.64 -17.01 -10.28
N ASN A 91 19.62 -17.89 -10.06
CA ASN A 91 20.32 -18.03 -8.78
C ASN A 91 19.42 -18.35 -7.58
N THR A 92 18.25 -18.94 -7.80
CA THR A 92 17.33 -19.37 -6.75
C THR A 92 16.82 -20.78 -7.00
N ASP A 93 16.21 -21.38 -5.98
CA ASP A 93 15.54 -22.67 -6.04
C ASP A 93 14.04 -22.52 -6.31
N TYR A 94 13.58 -21.37 -6.87
CA TYR A 94 12.20 -21.02 -7.06
C TYR A 94 11.88 -20.59 -8.49
N GLY A 95 10.64 -20.66 -8.87
CA GLY A 95 10.09 -20.17 -10.14
C GLY A 95 8.78 -19.42 -9.94
N LEU A 96 8.48 -18.51 -10.85
CA LEU A 96 7.18 -17.86 -10.96
C LEU A 96 6.23 -18.71 -11.80
N TYR A 97 4.96 -18.64 -11.48
CA TYR A 97 3.92 -19.25 -12.28
C TYR A 97 3.16 -18.20 -13.08
N ASN A 98 3.06 -18.41 -14.39
CA ASN A 98 2.28 -17.61 -15.34
C ASN A 98 2.61 -16.09 -15.35
N MET A 99 3.86 -15.72 -14.99
CA MET A 99 4.32 -14.34 -14.91
C MET A 99 5.64 -14.11 -15.66
N PRO A 100 5.70 -14.28 -16.99
CA PRO A 100 6.96 -14.23 -17.76
C PRO A 100 7.65 -12.86 -17.71
N ALA A 101 6.91 -11.75 -17.78
CA ALA A 101 7.52 -10.43 -17.71
C ALA A 101 8.13 -10.16 -16.32
N MET A 102 7.49 -10.63 -15.26
CA MET A 102 8.05 -10.52 -13.89
C MET A 102 9.29 -11.40 -13.72
N GLN A 103 9.34 -12.59 -14.35
CA GLN A 103 10.56 -13.40 -14.41
C GLN A 103 11.70 -12.64 -15.11
N GLU A 104 11.44 -12.04 -16.26
CA GLU A 104 12.42 -11.25 -16.99
C GLU A 104 12.95 -10.08 -16.15
N MET A 105 12.04 -9.36 -15.45
CA MET A 105 12.43 -8.27 -14.56
C MET A 105 13.25 -8.75 -13.37
N PHE A 106 12.89 -9.89 -12.76
CA PHE A 106 13.69 -10.50 -11.70
C PHE A 106 15.10 -10.85 -12.23
N ASN A 107 15.17 -11.49 -13.38
CA ASN A 107 16.43 -11.89 -14.01
C ASN A 107 17.27 -10.69 -14.47
N ALA A 108 16.65 -9.52 -14.65
CA ALA A 108 17.32 -8.24 -14.97
C ALA A 108 17.64 -7.39 -13.72
N ASP A 109 17.53 -7.92 -12.52
CA ASP A 109 17.78 -7.24 -11.23
C ASP A 109 16.87 -6.02 -10.96
N LYS A 110 15.64 -6.03 -11.50
CA LYS A 110 14.66 -4.93 -11.36
C LYS A 110 13.40 -5.32 -10.56
N LEU A 111 13.31 -6.57 -10.16
CA LEU A 111 12.24 -7.09 -9.31
C LEU A 111 12.85 -7.90 -8.17
N ALA A 112 12.37 -7.65 -6.96
CA ALA A 112 12.63 -8.43 -5.75
C ALA A 112 11.35 -9.14 -5.29
N ILE A 113 11.50 -10.30 -4.68
CA ILE A 113 10.42 -11.02 -4.01
C ILE A 113 10.66 -10.92 -2.50
N ILE A 114 9.62 -10.54 -1.76
CA ILE A 114 9.64 -10.56 -0.30
C ILE A 114 8.89 -11.81 0.16
N ALA A 115 9.65 -12.74 0.70
CA ALA A 115 9.13 -14.05 1.08
C ALA A 115 8.43 -14.01 2.44
N ASN A 116 7.35 -14.79 2.55
CA ASN A 116 6.64 -15.07 3.79
C ASN A 116 6.38 -13.83 4.66
N VAL A 117 5.83 -12.79 4.02
CA VAL A 117 5.47 -11.52 4.66
C VAL A 117 4.01 -11.55 5.11
N GLY A 118 3.74 -11.00 6.29
CA GLY A 118 2.38 -10.85 6.81
C GLY A 118 2.30 -9.96 8.04
N THR A 119 1.10 -9.74 8.53
CA THR A 119 0.87 -8.98 9.76
C THR A 119 1.45 -9.73 10.94
N LEU A 120 2.43 -9.17 11.61
CA LEU A 120 3.18 -9.82 12.68
C LEU A 120 3.56 -8.78 13.74
N VAL A 121 3.18 -9.02 15.00
CA VAL A 121 3.49 -8.11 16.11
C VAL A 121 4.96 -8.22 16.52
N ARG A 122 5.48 -9.44 16.56
CA ARG A 122 6.87 -9.83 16.78
C ARG A 122 7.11 -11.23 16.21
N PRO A 123 8.35 -11.67 16.05
CA PRO A 123 8.59 -13.07 15.69
C PRO A 123 7.93 -14.02 16.69
N ILE A 124 7.24 -15.02 16.19
CA ILE A 124 6.58 -16.06 17.00
C ILE A 124 6.82 -17.45 16.41
N THR A 125 6.79 -18.44 17.27
CA THR A 125 6.85 -19.85 16.88
C THR A 125 5.44 -20.45 16.72
N LYS A 126 5.34 -21.66 16.14
CA LYS A 126 4.10 -22.43 16.06
C LYS A 126 3.48 -22.65 17.45
N ILE A 127 4.29 -22.95 18.45
CA ILE A 127 3.83 -23.18 19.83
C ILE A 127 3.18 -21.92 20.40
N GLU A 128 3.82 -20.76 20.21
CA GLU A 128 3.26 -19.48 20.67
C GLU A 128 1.99 -19.11 19.92
N PHE A 129 1.94 -19.36 18.60
CA PHE A 129 0.74 -19.16 17.78
C PHE A 129 -0.44 -20.01 18.30
N GLU A 130 -0.22 -21.31 18.53
CA GLU A 130 -1.24 -22.22 19.02
C GLU A 130 -1.70 -21.87 20.44
N ALA A 131 -0.81 -21.30 21.25
CA ALA A 131 -1.13 -20.77 22.58
C ALA A 131 -1.82 -19.39 22.54
N GLY A 132 -2.01 -18.79 21.37
CA GLY A 132 -2.59 -17.46 21.22
C GLY A 132 -1.70 -16.32 21.70
N ILE A 133 -0.39 -16.55 21.80
CA ILE A 133 0.58 -15.56 22.31
C ILE A 133 1.02 -14.65 21.15
N ALA A 134 0.80 -13.34 21.32
CA ALA A 134 1.17 -12.29 20.36
C ALA A 134 0.59 -12.46 18.95
N ASN A 135 -0.49 -13.21 18.80
CA ASN A 135 -1.23 -13.28 17.55
C ASN A 135 -1.87 -11.91 17.25
N PRO A 136 -1.79 -11.42 16.02
CA PRO A 136 -2.61 -10.28 15.61
C PRO A 136 -4.09 -10.54 15.86
N PRO A 137 -4.87 -9.53 16.30
CA PRO A 137 -6.29 -9.73 16.52
C PRO A 137 -7.02 -10.04 15.20
N GLN A 138 -8.05 -10.88 15.28
CA GLN A 138 -8.92 -11.21 14.14
C GLN A 138 -8.15 -11.74 12.91
N LEU A 139 -7.12 -12.57 13.13
CA LEU A 139 -6.46 -13.30 12.04
C LEU A 139 -7.50 -14.00 11.15
N PHE A 140 -7.24 -14.04 9.86
CA PHE A 140 -8.07 -14.66 8.82
C PHE A 140 -9.39 -13.94 8.51
N SER A 141 -9.60 -12.73 9.05
CA SER A 141 -10.67 -11.81 8.63
C SER A 141 -10.14 -10.83 7.60
N HIS A 142 -10.72 -10.76 6.41
CA HIS A 142 -10.32 -9.82 5.36
C HIS A 142 -10.29 -8.37 5.87
N ILE A 143 -11.38 -7.90 6.44
CA ILE A 143 -11.53 -6.51 6.90
C ILE A 143 -10.45 -6.15 7.93
N ASP A 144 -10.17 -7.04 8.87
CA ASP A 144 -9.22 -6.77 9.94
C ASP A 144 -7.77 -6.86 9.44
N GLN A 145 -7.45 -7.85 8.61
CA GLN A 145 -6.11 -8.00 8.05
C GLN A 145 -5.79 -6.89 7.04
N GLN A 146 -6.73 -6.49 6.18
CA GLN A 146 -6.60 -5.31 5.32
C GLN A 146 -6.28 -4.06 6.16
N LYS A 147 -7.02 -3.82 7.25
CA LYS A 147 -6.75 -2.69 8.14
C LYS A 147 -5.37 -2.77 8.79
N GLN A 148 -4.93 -3.96 9.21
CA GLN A 148 -3.60 -4.15 9.79
C GLN A 148 -2.49 -3.88 8.77
N TRP A 149 -2.61 -4.38 7.54
CA TRP A 149 -1.70 -4.07 6.45
C TRP A 149 -1.68 -2.57 6.13
N MET A 150 -2.85 -1.98 5.96
CA MET A 150 -3.01 -0.58 5.57
C MET A 150 -2.64 0.41 6.69
N SER A 151 -2.77 0.01 7.95
CA SER A 151 -2.31 0.83 9.09
C SER A 151 -0.85 0.60 9.45
N ALA A 152 -0.28 -0.51 8.97
CA ALA A 152 1.00 -1.05 9.43
C ALA A 152 1.05 -1.14 10.96
N ASN A 153 0.02 -1.72 11.54
CA ASN A 153 -0.03 -2.03 12.97
C ASN A 153 -0.78 -3.34 13.20
N SER A 154 0.00 -4.39 13.40
CA SER A 154 -0.52 -5.75 13.60
C SER A 154 -1.04 -6.00 15.03
N ASN A 155 -0.87 -5.07 15.96
CA ASN A 155 -1.22 -5.28 17.37
C ASN A 155 -2.61 -4.75 17.73
N ARG A 156 -3.08 -3.70 17.04
CA ARG A 156 -4.36 -3.03 17.35
C ARG A 156 -4.98 -2.37 16.12
N LEU A 157 -6.27 -2.07 16.24
CA LEU A 157 -6.95 -1.25 15.25
C LEU A 157 -6.50 0.21 15.40
N GLU A 158 -5.94 0.76 14.33
CA GLU A 158 -5.52 2.15 14.23
C GLU A 158 -6.62 3.05 13.67
N LYS A 159 -6.45 4.36 13.86
CA LYS A 159 -7.36 5.38 13.32
C LYS A 159 -6.87 5.96 12.00
N SER A 160 -5.62 5.67 11.60
CA SER A 160 -4.99 6.19 10.39
C SER A 160 -4.10 5.16 9.72
N GLY A 161 -4.02 5.24 8.40
CA GLY A 161 -3.16 4.40 7.59
C GLY A 161 -1.68 4.84 7.63
N TRP A 162 -0.78 3.93 7.25
CA TRP A 162 0.66 4.21 7.29
C TRP A 162 1.08 5.26 6.27
N ALA A 163 0.46 5.29 5.06
CA ALA A 163 0.75 6.30 4.05
C ALA A 163 0.31 7.71 4.50
N ALA A 164 -0.81 7.80 5.22
CA ALA A 164 -1.24 9.05 5.82
C ALA A 164 -0.27 9.51 6.92
N LYS A 165 0.17 8.61 7.81
CA LYS A 165 1.18 8.90 8.83
C LYS A 165 2.51 9.34 8.21
N ALA A 166 2.96 8.63 7.17
CA ALA A 166 4.18 8.96 6.45
C ALA A 166 4.08 10.36 5.80
N ALA A 167 2.98 10.65 5.11
CA ALA A 167 2.76 11.95 4.49
C ALA A 167 2.78 13.11 5.50
N ASN A 168 2.19 12.94 6.69
CA ASN A 168 2.15 13.97 7.74
C ASN A 168 3.55 14.32 8.29
N LEU A 169 4.54 13.46 8.12
CA LEU A 169 5.92 13.71 8.55
C LEU A 169 6.77 14.37 7.47
N LEU A 170 6.23 14.60 6.28
CA LEU A 170 6.93 15.35 5.22
C LEU A 170 6.85 16.86 5.49
N GLU A 171 7.95 17.57 5.28
CA GLU A 171 8.04 19.03 5.47
C GLU A 171 7.01 19.80 4.63
N ASN A 172 6.82 19.34 3.40
CA ASN A 172 5.92 19.98 2.43
C ASN A 172 4.78 19.01 2.09
N LEU A 173 3.90 18.76 3.05
CA LEU A 173 2.70 17.98 2.82
C LEU A 173 1.84 18.62 1.72
N ASN A 174 1.73 17.94 0.60
CA ASN A 174 0.97 18.38 -0.56
C ASN A 174 -0.35 17.61 -0.66
N ASP A 175 -1.41 18.23 -1.19
CA ASP A 175 -2.71 17.59 -1.38
C ASP A 175 -2.65 16.41 -2.38
N PHE A 176 -1.61 16.35 -3.21
CA PHE A 176 -1.34 15.27 -4.15
C PHE A 176 -0.23 14.33 -3.69
N THR A 177 0.09 14.31 -2.39
CA THR A 177 1.02 13.33 -1.81
C THR A 177 0.39 11.94 -1.77
N ASN A 178 -0.85 11.83 -1.30
CA ASN A 178 -1.62 10.58 -1.29
C ASN A 178 -2.69 10.64 -2.38
N ILE A 179 -2.63 9.72 -3.33
CA ILE A 179 -3.57 9.65 -4.46
C ILE A 179 -4.14 8.23 -4.55
N SER A 180 -5.46 8.11 -4.57
CA SER A 180 -6.15 6.85 -4.81
C SER A 180 -6.85 6.86 -6.17
N VAL A 181 -6.68 5.79 -6.93
CA VAL A 181 -7.38 5.58 -8.21
C VAL A 181 -8.48 4.53 -8.13
N ASP A 182 -8.68 3.96 -6.94
CA ASP A 182 -9.72 2.96 -6.64
C ASP A 182 -10.56 3.37 -5.40
N GLY A 183 -10.96 4.64 -5.32
CA GLY A 183 -11.77 5.16 -4.22
C GLY A 183 -11.06 5.20 -2.87
N SER A 184 -11.83 5.32 -1.80
CA SER A 184 -11.29 5.43 -0.44
C SER A 184 -10.63 4.14 0.03
N ASN A 185 -9.45 4.25 0.64
CA ASN A 185 -8.75 3.15 1.26
C ASN A 185 -8.18 3.53 2.63
N PHE A 186 -7.97 2.53 3.49
CA PHE A 186 -7.50 2.80 4.86
C PHE A 186 -6.01 3.18 4.91
N MET A 187 -5.19 2.78 3.94
CA MET A 187 -3.76 3.09 3.88
C MET A 187 -3.49 4.61 3.88
N GLN A 188 -4.35 5.36 3.18
CA GLN A 188 -4.24 6.80 3.01
C GLN A 188 -5.21 7.60 3.90
N PHE A 189 -6.01 6.93 4.73
CA PHE A 189 -7.01 7.55 5.59
C PHE A 189 -6.40 8.12 6.87
N GLY A 190 -6.97 9.23 7.38
CA GLY A 190 -6.68 9.78 8.71
C GLY A 190 -5.43 10.66 8.80
N GLY A 191 -4.93 11.17 7.68
CA GLY A 191 -3.90 12.18 7.61
C GLY A 191 -4.42 13.61 7.81
N ASP A 192 -3.49 14.57 7.95
CA ASP A 192 -3.80 16.00 8.04
C ASP A 192 -4.42 16.53 6.74
N LYS A 193 -4.12 15.87 5.62
CA LYS A 193 -4.78 16.07 4.33
C LYS A 193 -5.42 14.76 3.88
N PRO A 194 -6.66 14.78 3.35
CA PRO A 194 -7.28 13.60 2.76
C PRO A 194 -6.51 13.17 1.52
N ALA A 195 -6.64 11.88 1.15
CA ALA A 195 -6.14 11.43 -0.15
C ALA A 195 -6.93 12.10 -1.28
N PHE A 196 -6.25 12.45 -2.35
CA PHE A 196 -6.89 12.87 -3.58
C PHE A 196 -7.43 11.62 -4.30
N GLU A 197 -8.75 11.55 -4.46
CA GLU A 197 -9.41 10.42 -5.12
C GLU A 197 -9.75 10.77 -6.56
N ILE A 198 -9.31 9.94 -7.50
CA ILE A 198 -9.57 10.08 -8.93
C ILE A 198 -9.86 8.70 -9.52
N SER A 199 -10.92 8.58 -10.31
CA SER A 199 -11.23 7.31 -10.95
C SER A 199 -10.30 7.01 -12.12
N GLY A 200 -9.81 5.77 -12.21
CA GLY A 200 -9.03 5.28 -13.36
C GLY A 200 -9.85 5.15 -14.65
N ASP A 201 -11.17 5.09 -14.55
CA ASP A 201 -12.07 4.76 -15.67
C ASP A 201 -12.73 5.99 -16.34
N ILE A 202 -12.62 7.17 -15.76
CA ILE A 202 -13.33 8.36 -16.23
C ILE A 202 -12.31 9.41 -16.65
N HIS A 203 -12.62 10.15 -17.72
CA HIS A 203 -12.04 11.49 -17.88
C HIS A 203 -12.17 12.18 -16.53
N PRO A 204 -11.07 12.51 -15.85
CA PRO A 204 -11.05 12.85 -14.42
C PRO A 204 -12.01 13.98 -14.03
N PHE A 205 -12.65 14.57 -15.01
CA PHE A 205 -13.39 15.82 -14.88
C PHE A 205 -14.71 15.87 -15.66
N ASN A 206 -15.25 14.71 -16.09
CA ASN A 206 -16.64 14.72 -16.52
C ASN A 206 -17.47 15.21 -15.33
N ASN A 207 -18.02 16.38 -15.52
CA ASN A 207 -19.00 17.02 -14.65
C ASN A 207 -19.94 15.97 -14.12
N TYR A 208 -20.34 16.04 -12.84
CA TYR A 208 -21.37 15.16 -12.29
C TYR A 208 -22.57 15.17 -13.23
N GLY A 209 -22.46 14.27 -14.21
CA GLY A 209 -23.15 14.32 -15.45
C GLY A 209 -24.64 14.02 -15.31
N TYR A 210 -25.41 15.00 -15.15
CA TYR A 210 -26.73 15.08 -15.79
C TYR A 210 -26.76 16.39 -16.56
N SER A 211 -26.13 16.42 -17.71
CA SER A 211 -26.49 17.39 -18.72
C SER A 211 -27.73 16.88 -19.43
N ASP A 212 -28.89 17.25 -18.95
CA ASP A 212 -30.10 17.23 -19.78
C ASP A 212 -29.82 18.18 -20.95
N PRO A 213 -29.73 17.66 -22.20
CA PRO A 213 -29.45 18.51 -23.36
C PRO A 213 -30.48 19.62 -23.56
N ASP A 214 -31.66 19.51 -22.96
CA ASP A 214 -32.75 20.47 -23.02
C ASP A 214 -32.77 21.45 -21.83
N SER A 215 -31.89 21.27 -20.83
CA SER A 215 -31.77 22.14 -19.66
C SER A 215 -30.94 23.38 -19.99
N LYS A 216 -31.49 24.56 -19.74
CA LYS A 216 -30.81 25.85 -19.91
C LYS A 216 -29.78 26.15 -18.81
N ILE A 217 -29.74 25.35 -17.74
CA ILE A 217 -28.86 25.53 -16.59
C ILE A 217 -28.23 24.17 -16.28
N SER A 218 -26.90 24.09 -16.28
CA SER A 218 -26.19 22.86 -15.92
C SER A 218 -26.33 22.57 -14.41
N PHE A 219 -26.34 21.30 -14.03
CA PHE A 219 -26.31 20.91 -12.62
C PHE A 219 -25.11 21.52 -11.89
N ASP A 220 -23.98 21.64 -12.57
CA ASP A 220 -22.77 22.25 -12.03
C ASP A 220 -22.94 23.73 -11.72
N GLU A 221 -23.67 24.50 -12.56
CA GLU A 221 -23.99 25.91 -12.26
C GLU A 221 -24.86 26.03 -11.02
N ILE A 222 -25.86 25.18 -10.89
CA ILE A 222 -26.75 25.16 -9.69
C ILE A 222 -25.94 24.81 -8.45
N LEU A 223 -25.12 23.76 -8.51
CA LEU A 223 -24.28 23.34 -7.41
C LEU A 223 -23.30 24.43 -7.00
N HIS A 224 -22.67 25.08 -7.99
CA HIS A 224 -21.75 26.19 -7.74
C HIS A 224 -22.44 27.36 -7.05
N GLN A 225 -23.64 27.74 -7.49
CA GLN A 225 -24.44 28.81 -6.85
C GLN A 225 -24.84 28.45 -5.41
N ILE A 226 -25.21 27.19 -5.15
CA ILE A 226 -25.53 26.73 -3.80
C ILE A 226 -24.28 26.82 -2.91
N ILE A 227 -23.15 26.32 -3.36
CA ILE A 227 -21.89 26.32 -2.61
C ILE A 227 -21.47 27.76 -2.32
N GLN A 228 -21.49 28.66 -3.30
CA GLN A 228 -21.15 30.08 -3.14
C GLN A 228 -22.02 30.78 -2.10
N ARG A 229 -23.32 30.45 -2.05
CA ARG A 229 -24.23 31.03 -1.05
C ARG A 229 -23.93 30.51 0.36
N GLU A 230 -23.57 29.23 0.50
CA GLU A 230 -23.36 28.58 1.79
C GLU A 230 -21.98 28.92 2.42
N VAL A 231 -21.04 29.49 1.66
CA VAL A 231 -19.77 30.05 2.20
C VAL A 231 -20.02 31.18 3.19
N GLU A 232 -21.11 31.95 3.01
CA GLU A 232 -21.52 33.02 3.90
C GLU A 232 -22.39 32.55 5.07
N SER A 233 -22.61 31.25 5.21
CA SER A 233 -23.45 30.67 6.26
C SER A 233 -22.88 30.93 7.66
N ASP A 234 -23.73 31.35 8.59
CA ASP A 234 -23.38 31.45 10.01
C ASP A 234 -23.18 30.09 10.68
N HIS A 235 -23.58 29.00 10.02
CA HIS A 235 -23.45 27.65 10.54
C HIS A 235 -22.07 27.08 10.19
N ILE A 236 -21.21 26.91 11.20
CA ILE A 236 -19.79 26.55 11.05
C ILE A 236 -19.55 25.29 10.20
N LEU A 237 -20.41 24.26 10.31
CA LEU A 237 -20.27 23.03 9.53
C LEU A 237 -20.67 23.23 8.06
N ILE A 238 -21.70 24.01 7.79
CA ILE A 238 -22.14 24.32 6.43
C ILE A 238 -21.08 25.16 5.73
N LYS A 239 -20.57 26.19 6.42
CA LYS A 239 -19.46 27.00 5.90
C LYS A 239 -18.23 26.15 5.61
N ALA A 240 -17.79 25.32 6.55
CA ALA A 240 -16.63 24.44 6.36
C ALA A 240 -16.82 23.44 5.20
N TYR A 241 -18.03 22.94 5.00
CA TYR A 241 -18.38 22.10 3.87
C TYR A 241 -18.29 22.87 2.54
N ALA A 242 -18.86 24.07 2.48
CA ALA A 242 -18.83 24.92 1.29
C ALA A 242 -17.38 25.33 0.93
N ASP A 243 -16.58 25.76 1.92
CA ASP A 243 -15.17 26.09 1.73
C ASP A 243 -14.39 24.88 1.15
N ASN A 244 -14.66 23.67 1.68
CA ASN A 244 -14.03 22.42 1.16
C ASN A 244 -14.46 22.14 -0.29
N GLN A 245 -15.73 22.33 -0.64
CA GLN A 245 -16.21 22.12 -2.02
C GLN A 245 -15.59 23.10 -3.00
N ILE A 246 -15.43 24.38 -2.62
CA ILE A 246 -14.73 25.37 -3.46
C ILE A 246 -13.29 24.96 -3.71
N GLN A 247 -12.59 24.53 -2.66
CA GLN A 247 -11.23 24.05 -2.78
C GLN A 247 -11.13 22.82 -3.71
N ASN A 248 -12.07 21.87 -3.58
CA ASN A 248 -12.13 20.70 -4.46
C ASN A 248 -12.39 21.08 -5.92
N ILE A 249 -13.23 22.09 -6.22
CA ILE A 249 -13.46 22.59 -7.57
C ILE A 249 -12.18 23.20 -8.13
N ALA A 250 -11.49 24.06 -7.37
CA ALA A 250 -10.24 24.68 -7.78
C ALA A 250 -9.12 23.64 -8.03
N TYR A 251 -9.06 22.58 -7.22
CA TYR A 251 -8.13 21.47 -7.43
C TYR A 251 -8.45 20.69 -8.70
N ARG A 252 -9.73 20.40 -8.96
CA ARG A 252 -10.14 19.75 -10.21
C ARG A 252 -9.72 20.53 -11.44
N GLU A 253 -9.96 21.83 -11.47
CA GLU A 253 -9.56 22.69 -12.60
C GLU A 253 -8.05 22.66 -12.81
N SER A 254 -7.27 22.75 -11.73
CA SER A 254 -5.81 22.73 -11.79
C SER A 254 -5.27 21.37 -12.25
N VAL A 255 -5.87 20.26 -11.79
CA VAL A 255 -5.49 18.90 -12.22
C VAL A 255 -5.93 18.68 -13.66
N SER A 256 -7.13 19.12 -14.06
CA SER A 256 -7.59 19.06 -15.46
C SER A 256 -6.61 19.73 -16.40
N GLN A 257 -6.19 20.95 -16.05
CA GLN A 257 -5.22 21.69 -16.82
C GLN A 257 -3.85 21.01 -16.90
N ALA A 258 -3.38 20.39 -15.80
CA ALA A 258 -2.16 19.60 -15.81
C ALA A 258 -2.32 18.36 -16.71
N MET A 259 -3.45 17.68 -16.63
CA MET A 259 -3.74 16.46 -17.39
C MET A 259 -3.85 16.70 -18.91
N GLU A 260 -4.15 17.92 -19.37
CA GLU A 260 -4.08 18.26 -20.79
C GLU A 260 -2.65 18.09 -21.38
N ASN A 261 -1.64 18.13 -20.52
CA ASN A 261 -0.24 17.91 -20.89
C ASN A 261 0.26 16.51 -20.56
N ALA A 262 -0.60 15.63 -20.04
CA ALA A 262 -0.21 14.26 -19.69
C ALA A 262 0.21 13.48 -20.95
N LEU A 263 1.19 12.61 -20.76
CA LEU A 263 1.54 11.66 -21.79
C LEU A 263 0.38 10.67 -21.99
N GLU A 264 0.10 10.34 -23.24
CA GLU A 264 -0.90 9.32 -23.55
C GLU A 264 -0.28 7.94 -23.46
N PHE A 265 -0.94 7.08 -22.67
CA PHE A 265 -0.64 5.67 -22.58
C PHE A 265 -1.87 4.87 -23.00
N ASN A 266 -1.68 3.67 -23.49
CA ASN A 266 -2.76 2.78 -23.86
C ASN A 266 -2.47 1.38 -23.35
N PHE A 267 -2.92 1.10 -22.12
CA PHE A 267 -2.82 -0.22 -21.55
C PHE A 267 -3.92 -1.10 -22.13
N THR A 268 -3.53 -2.24 -22.70
CA THR A 268 -4.41 -3.10 -23.47
C THR A 268 -4.76 -4.40 -22.77
N SER A 269 -4.09 -4.68 -21.64
CA SER A 269 -4.36 -5.86 -20.84
C SER A 269 -5.77 -5.84 -20.27
N THR A 270 -6.45 -6.98 -20.37
CA THR A 270 -7.82 -7.17 -19.89
C THR A 270 -7.95 -8.44 -19.07
N LEU A 271 -8.88 -8.43 -18.13
CA LEU A 271 -9.36 -9.60 -17.41
C LEU A 271 -10.89 -9.62 -17.52
N ASP A 272 -11.43 -10.75 -17.99
CA ASP A 272 -12.88 -10.90 -18.10
C ASP A 272 -13.52 -10.85 -16.70
N ASP A 273 -14.68 -10.17 -16.60
CA ASP A 273 -15.46 -10.01 -15.37
C ASP A 273 -14.65 -9.42 -14.19
N GLU A 274 -13.63 -8.57 -14.46
CA GLU A 274 -12.88 -7.89 -13.42
C GLU A 274 -13.80 -6.96 -12.61
N PRO A 275 -13.92 -7.16 -11.28
CA PRO A 275 -14.76 -6.30 -10.46
C PRO A 275 -14.16 -4.91 -10.30
N GLY A 276 -15.01 -3.88 -10.31
CA GLY A 276 -14.58 -2.51 -10.07
C GLY A 276 -13.91 -1.84 -11.29
N ILE A 277 -12.96 -0.95 -11.03
CA ILE A 277 -12.19 -0.28 -12.08
C ILE A 277 -11.05 -1.21 -12.51
N PRO A 278 -10.91 -1.57 -13.79
CA PRO A 278 -9.84 -2.44 -14.23
C PRO A 278 -8.46 -1.94 -13.83
N LEU A 279 -7.59 -2.83 -13.30
CA LEU A 279 -6.24 -2.46 -12.85
C LEU A 279 -5.43 -1.78 -13.97
N ALA A 280 -5.60 -2.21 -15.23
CA ALA A 280 -4.97 -1.57 -16.37
C ALA A 280 -5.34 -0.07 -16.47
N LYS A 281 -6.60 0.28 -16.25
CA LYS A 281 -7.07 1.68 -16.25
C LYS A 281 -6.58 2.46 -15.03
N GLN A 282 -6.53 1.81 -13.89
CA GLN A 282 -5.97 2.40 -12.67
C GLN A 282 -4.48 2.76 -12.88
N LEU A 283 -3.66 1.83 -13.38
CA LEU A 283 -2.23 2.06 -13.59
C LEU A 283 -1.96 3.02 -14.78
N GLU A 284 -2.80 3.01 -15.82
CA GLU A 284 -2.74 4.00 -16.89
C GLU A 284 -2.94 5.43 -16.33
N MET A 285 -3.93 5.62 -15.45
CA MET A 285 -4.18 6.90 -14.79
C MET A 285 -3.00 7.31 -13.89
N ILE A 286 -2.44 6.39 -13.12
CA ILE A 286 -1.25 6.66 -12.30
C ILE A 286 -0.07 7.10 -13.18
N ALA A 287 0.18 6.42 -14.31
CA ALA A 287 1.25 6.80 -15.24
C ALA A 287 1.04 8.22 -15.80
N LYS A 288 -0.20 8.57 -16.17
CA LYS A 288 -0.57 9.92 -16.62
C LYS A 288 -0.31 10.98 -15.53
N LEU A 289 -0.73 10.73 -14.28
CA LEU A 289 -0.49 11.63 -13.15
C LEU A 289 1.00 11.80 -12.84
N ILE A 290 1.79 10.73 -12.91
CA ILE A 290 3.25 10.78 -12.75
C ILE A 290 3.87 11.63 -13.85
N SER A 291 3.41 11.55 -15.10
CA SER A 291 3.96 12.31 -16.22
C SER A 291 3.82 13.82 -16.05
N VAL A 292 2.84 14.26 -15.26
CA VAL A 292 2.57 15.69 -15.00
C VAL A 292 2.83 16.11 -13.55
N HIS A 293 3.48 15.28 -12.73
CA HIS A 293 3.69 15.55 -11.30
C HIS A 293 4.25 16.96 -11.01
N ALA A 294 5.15 17.46 -11.86
CA ALA A 294 5.73 18.79 -11.72
C ALA A 294 4.76 19.94 -12.06
N GLN A 295 3.65 19.64 -12.75
CA GLN A 295 2.60 20.58 -13.15
C GLN A 295 1.39 20.56 -12.20
N LEU A 296 1.28 19.53 -11.36
CA LEU A 296 0.26 19.47 -10.32
C LEU A 296 0.46 20.61 -9.29
N PRO A 297 -0.62 21.11 -8.66
CA PRO A 297 -0.51 22.17 -7.66
C PRO A 297 0.52 21.85 -6.56
N GLY A 298 1.44 22.80 -6.34
CA GLY A 298 2.53 22.64 -5.38
C GLY A 298 3.65 21.68 -5.82
N SER A 299 3.61 21.16 -7.06
CA SER A 299 4.66 20.31 -7.66
C SER A 299 5.17 19.22 -6.70
N PRO A 300 4.33 18.25 -6.32
CA PRO A 300 4.66 17.25 -5.30
C PRO A 300 5.95 16.52 -5.65
N LYS A 301 6.84 16.38 -4.67
CA LYS A 301 8.11 15.63 -4.78
C LYS A 301 7.99 14.23 -4.22
N ARG A 302 6.94 13.95 -3.49
CA ARG A 302 6.64 12.65 -2.86
C ARG A 302 5.18 12.32 -3.11
N GLN A 303 4.94 11.16 -3.75
CA GLN A 303 3.58 10.68 -4.05
C GLN A 303 3.43 9.22 -3.68
N ILE A 304 2.32 8.87 -3.06
CA ILE A 304 1.93 7.48 -2.76
C ILE A 304 0.61 7.22 -3.47
N PHE A 305 0.63 6.30 -4.41
CA PHE A 305 -0.54 5.88 -5.17
C PHE A 305 -1.10 4.58 -4.61
N PHE A 306 -2.42 4.47 -4.64
CA PHE A 306 -3.12 3.24 -4.29
C PHE A 306 -3.97 2.76 -5.46
N ALA A 307 -3.77 1.50 -5.86
CA ALA A 307 -4.55 0.75 -6.83
C ALA A 307 -4.92 -0.61 -6.25
N ARG A 308 -5.95 -1.27 -6.79
CA ARG A 308 -6.44 -2.55 -6.28
C ARG A 308 -6.80 -3.49 -7.42
N LEU A 309 -6.47 -4.76 -7.22
CA LEU A 309 -6.94 -5.88 -8.04
C LEU A 309 -7.77 -6.81 -7.15
N HIS A 310 -9.04 -6.94 -7.46
CA HIS A 310 -9.99 -7.72 -6.68
C HIS A 310 -9.98 -9.21 -7.04
N GLY A 311 -10.58 -10.02 -6.15
CA GLY A 311 -11.01 -11.37 -6.46
C GLY A 311 -9.97 -12.46 -6.25
N PHE A 312 -9.06 -12.30 -5.28
CA PHE A 312 -8.10 -13.36 -4.86
C PHE A 312 -8.65 -14.31 -3.79
N ASP A 313 -9.90 -14.18 -3.38
CA ASP A 313 -10.51 -15.06 -2.38
C ASP A 313 -10.99 -16.38 -2.98
N HIS A 314 -10.04 -17.20 -3.46
CA HIS A 314 -10.30 -18.43 -4.18
C HIS A 314 -10.62 -19.59 -3.24
N HIS A 315 -11.86 -19.68 -2.77
CA HIS A 315 -12.37 -20.85 -2.06
C HIS A 315 -12.80 -21.97 -3.02
N ASP A 316 -12.98 -21.65 -4.30
CA ASP A 316 -13.30 -22.56 -5.38
C ASP A 316 -12.67 -22.06 -6.69
N LEU A 317 -12.63 -22.89 -7.72
CA LEU A 317 -12.11 -22.58 -9.07
C LEU A 317 -10.69 -22.00 -9.11
N GLN A 318 -9.90 -22.18 -8.07
CA GLN A 318 -8.57 -21.59 -7.94
C GLN A 318 -7.63 -21.94 -9.11
N THR A 319 -7.68 -23.18 -9.58
CA THR A 319 -6.84 -23.63 -10.71
C THR A 319 -7.19 -22.98 -12.05
N ILE A 320 -8.35 -22.34 -12.15
CA ILE A 320 -8.82 -21.62 -13.32
C ILE A 320 -8.57 -20.12 -13.17
N ASP A 321 -9.05 -19.53 -12.07
CA ASP A 321 -9.11 -18.08 -11.90
C ASP A 321 -7.76 -17.47 -11.47
N HIS A 322 -7.02 -18.15 -10.57
CA HIS A 322 -5.76 -17.64 -10.07
C HIS A 322 -4.68 -17.46 -11.17
N PRO A 323 -4.46 -18.43 -12.09
CA PRO A 323 -3.55 -18.25 -13.20
C PRO A 323 -3.92 -17.08 -14.12
N LEU A 324 -5.22 -16.87 -14.38
CA LEU A 324 -5.69 -15.75 -15.20
C LEU A 324 -5.36 -14.40 -14.54
N LYS A 325 -5.58 -14.30 -13.23
CA LYS A 325 -5.24 -13.08 -12.46
C LYS A 325 -3.73 -12.84 -12.40
N LEU A 326 -2.92 -13.88 -12.23
CA LEU A 326 -1.46 -13.74 -12.25
C LEU A 326 -0.95 -13.27 -13.61
N ASN A 327 -1.48 -13.84 -14.70
CA ASN A 327 -1.14 -13.41 -16.07
C ASN A 327 -1.57 -11.97 -16.33
N TYR A 328 -2.77 -11.60 -15.91
CA TYR A 328 -3.25 -10.22 -16.03
C TYR A 328 -2.37 -9.26 -15.25
N LEU A 329 -2.09 -9.54 -13.98
CA LEU A 329 -1.18 -8.76 -13.14
C LEU A 329 0.20 -8.62 -13.80
N ASN A 330 0.76 -9.72 -14.31
CA ASN A 330 2.03 -9.72 -15.04
C ASN A 330 2.04 -8.72 -16.21
N ASN A 331 1.00 -8.77 -17.04
CA ASN A 331 0.92 -7.94 -18.24
C ASN A 331 0.73 -6.46 -17.90
N VAL A 332 -0.16 -6.14 -16.96
CA VAL A 332 -0.40 -4.76 -16.53
C VAL A 332 0.82 -4.16 -15.85
N LEU A 333 1.54 -4.94 -15.03
CA LEU A 333 2.79 -4.49 -14.40
C LEU A 333 3.87 -4.21 -15.46
N GLN A 334 3.95 -5.02 -16.52
CA GLN A 334 4.87 -4.75 -17.64
C GLN A 334 4.51 -3.48 -18.37
N GLU A 335 3.23 -3.28 -18.74
CA GLU A 335 2.77 -2.05 -19.41
C GLU A 335 3.07 -0.82 -18.56
N PHE A 336 2.86 -0.90 -17.24
CA PHE A 336 3.16 0.20 -16.32
C PHE A 336 4.67 0.48 -16.25
N GLN A 337 5.50 -0.54 -16.10
CA GLN A 337 6.95 -0.36 -16.04
C GLN A 337 7.51 0.21 -17.35
N ASP A 338 6.96 -0.19 -18.50
CA ASP A 338 7.34 0.36 -19.80
C ASP A 338 6.99 1.85 -19.89
N ALA A 339 5.81 2.25 -19.41
CA ALA A 339 5.40 3.65 -19.31
C ALA A 339 6.36 4.46 -18.43
N ILE A 340 6.70 3.97 -17.22
CA ILE A 340 7.65 4.62 -16.31
C ILE A 340 9.05 4.71 -16.93
N THR A 341 9.49 3.67 -17.62
CA THR A 341 10.79 3.63 -18.31
C THR A 341 10.84 4.64 -19.47
N SER A 342 9.76 4.77 -20.22
CA SER A 342 9.66 5.75 -21.31
C SER A 342 9.80 7.21 -20.83
N MET A 343 9.36 7.48 -19.60
CA MET A 343 9.52 8.77 -18.93
C MET A 343 10.89 8.97 -18.27
N GLN A 344 11.77 7.95 -18.29
CA GLN A 344 13.08 7.94 -17.61
C GLN A 344 12.96 8.11 -16.07
N LEU A 345 11.87 7.61 -15.48
CA LEU A 345 11.58 7.71 -14.05
C LEU A 345 11.75 6.37 -13.30
N SER A 346 12.38 5.37 -13.92
CA SER A 346 12.50 4.03 -13.34
C SER A 346 13.13 4.03 -11.93
N ASP A 347 14.14 4.86 -11.66
CA ASP A 347 14.80 4.95 -10.36
C ASP A 347 14.01 5.78 -9.32
N GLN A 348 12.94 6.43 -9.76
CA GLN A 348 12.12 7.36 -8.97
C GLN A 348 10.74 6.79 -8.62
N VAL A 349 10.33 5.71 -9.28
CA VAL A 349 9.05 5.04 -9.05
C VAL A 349 9.29 3.61 -8.62
N THR A 350 8.75 3.25 -7.46
CA THR A 350 8.77 1.89 -6.92
C THR A 350 7.35 1.38 -6.79
N THR A 351 7.07 0.26 -7.46
CA THR A 351 5.79 -0.44 -7.39
C THR A 351 5.91 -1.63 -6.47
N PHE A 352 4.92 -1.84 -5.63
CA PHE A 352 4.91 -2.96 -4.68
C PHE A 352 3.52 -3.55 -4.53
N THR A 353 3.45 -4.86 -4.23
CA THR A 353 2.19 -5.55 -3.97
C THR A 353 1.99 -5.76 -2.48
N ALA A 354 0.72 -5.77 -2.06
CA ALA A 354 0.27 -6.22 -0.75
C ALA A 354 -1.02 -7.03 -0.91
N SER A 355 -1.38 -7.82 0.08
CA SER A 355 -2.62 -8.59 0.07
C SER A 355 -3.12 -8.72 1.50
N ASP A 356 -4.39 -9.09 1.68
CA ASP A 356 -5.01 -9.28 3.00
C ASP A 356 -4.17 -10.24 3.86
N PHE A 357 -3.85 -11.38 3.27
CA PHE A 357 -3.05 -12.48 3.81
C PHE A 357 -2.61 -13.41 2.67
N GLY A 358 -1.78 -14.40 2.98
CA GLY A 358 -1.58 -15.57 2.12
C GLY A 358 -2.69 -16.61 2.30
N ARG A 359 -2.72 -17.65 1.47
CA ARG A 359 -3.70 -18.74 1.56
C ARG A 359 -3.12 -19.94 2.31
N SER A 360 -4.00 -20.79 2.85
CA SER A 360 -3.60 -22.07 3.43
C SER A 360 -2.89 -22.95 2.39
N LEU A 361 -1.82 -23.60 2.78
CA LEU A 361 -1.13 -24.58 1.91
C LEU A 361 -2.01 -25.79 1.60
N VAL A 362 -2.85 -26.21 2.55
CA VAL A 362 -3.77 -27.34 2.37
C VAL A 362 -5.01 -26.86 1.62
N PRO A 363 -5.38 -27.52 0.49
CA PRO A 363 -6.59 -27.19 -0.23
C PRO A 363 -7.85 -27.57 0.58
N ASN A 364 -8.94 -26.85 0.33
CA ASN A 364 -10.27 -27.13 0.88
C ASN A 364 -11.22 -27.80 -0.13
N GLY A 365 -10.67 -28.37 -1.18
CA GLY A 365 -11.35 -28.89 -2.38
C GLY A 365 -10.74 -28.25 -3.62
N ASN A 366 -11.49 -27.40 -4.33
CA ASN A 366 -11.02 -26.73 -5.56
C ASN A 366 -10.33 -25.38 -5.32
N GLY A 367 -10.10 -25.02 -4.05
CA GLY A 367 -9.47 -23.77 -3.64
C GLY A 367 -8.76 -23.92 -2.31
N THR A 368 -8.62 -22.80 -1.60
CA THR A 368 -7.89 -22.73 -0.32
C THR A 368 -8.63 -21.87 0.69
N ASP A 369 -8.43 -22.17 1.96
CA ASP A 369 -8.90 -21.33 3.05
C ASP A 369 -7.95 -20.15 3.31
N HIS A 370 -8.40 -19.20 4.14
CA HIS A 370 -7.59 -18.07 4.59
C HIS A 370 -6.34 -18.56 5.33
N GLY A 371 -5.21 -18.03 4.93
CA GLY A 371 -3.90 -18.23 5.55
C GLY A 371 -3.38 -16.97 6.22
N TRP A 372 -2.05 -16.83 6.32
CA TRP A 372 -1.43 -15.68 6.98
C TRP A 372 -0.25 -15.13 6.19
N GLY A 373 0.92 -15.77 6.25
CA GLY A 373 2.09 -15.37 5.46
C GLY A 373 1.91 -15.62 3.97
N GLY A 374 2.42 -14.72 3.16
CA GLY A 374 2.43 -14.80 1.70
C GLY A 374 3.71 -14.21 1.12
N HIS A 375 3.75 -13.96 -0.18
CA HIS A 375 4.89 -13.32 -0.84
C HIS A 375 4.44 -12.04 -1.53
N ALA A 376 5.29 -11.01 -1.52
CA ALA A 376 5.04 -9.75 -2.19
C ALA A 376 6.11 -9.51 -3.27
N LEU A 377 5.75 -8.74 -4.29
CA LEU A 377 6.61 -8.30 -5.37
C LEU A 377 6.96 -6.82 -5.16
N VAL A 378 8.22 -6.47 -5.40
CA VAL A 378 8.69 -5.08 -5.44
C VAL A 378 9.48 -4.85 -6.71
N MET A 379 9.13 -3.83 -7.48
CA MET A 379 9.76 -3.55 -8.77
C MET A 379 10.06 -2.07 -8.96
N GLY A 380 11.10 -1.77 -9.73
CA GLY A 380 11.55 -0.42 -10.06
C GLY A 380 13.06 -0.36 -10.22
N GLY A 381 13.58 0.74 -10.77
CA GLY A 381 15.02 0.88 -11.02
C GLY A 381 15.87 1.01 -9.77
N ALA A 382 15.30 1.55 -8.68
CA ALA A 382 15.98 1.65 -7.38
C ALA A 382 16.00 0.33 -6.60
N VAL A 383 15.23 -0.68 -7.01
CA VAL A 383 15.13 -1.97 -6.33
C VAL A 383 16.38 -2.80 -6.58
N LYS A 384 16.96 -3.35 -5.53
CA LYS A 384 18.02 -4.36 -5.60
C LYS A 384 17.40 -5.72 -5.90
N GLY A 385 16.97 -5.90 -7.13
CA GLY A 385 16.25 -7.06 -7.60
C GLY A 385 17.13 -8.29 -7.83
N GLY A 386 16.55 -9.31 -8.46
CA GLY A 386 17.24 -10.60 -8.72
C GLY A 386 17.48 -11.41 -7.45
N GLN A 387 16.78 -11.07 -6.36
CA GLN A 387 16.91 -11.69 -5.05
C GLN A 387 15.55 -11.89 -4.38
N ILE A 388 15.52 -12.88 -3.49
CA ILE A 388 14.40 -13.11 -2.58
C ILE A 388 14.85 -12.64 -1.19
N TYR A 389 14.09 -11.74 -0.58
CA TYR A 389 14.31 -11.21 0.76
C TYR A 389 13.31 -11.87 1.72
N GLY A 390 13.74 -12.09 2.95
CA GLY A 390 12.98 -12.90 3.92
C GLY A 390 13.24 -14.40 3.72
N GLU A 391 12.49 -15.23 4.40
CA GLU A 391 12.70 -16.66 4.47
C GLU A 391 11.47 -17.43 3.98
N PHE A 392 11.65 -18.31 3.00
CA PHE A 392 10.63 -19.26 2.62
C PHE A 392 10.53 -20.36 3.71
N PRO A 393 9.33 -20.70 4.16
CA PRO A 393 9.18 -21.83 5.07
C PRO A 393 9.51 -23.15 4.35
N GLU A 394 10.19 -24.05 5.05
CA GLU A 394 10.42 -25.40 4.55
C GLU A 394 9.09 -26.14 4.48
N LEU A 395 8.74 -26.70 3.31
CA LEU A 395 7.46 -27.36 3.04
C LEU A 395 7.46 -28.86 3.38
N THR A 396 8.53 -29.38 3.97
CA THR A 396 8.72 -30.81 4.20
C THR A 396 7.68 -31.38 5.19
N VAL A 397 7.06 -32.50 4.80
CA VAL A 397 6.09 -33.25 5.60
C VAL A 397 6.65 -34.63 5.94
N VAL A 398 6.74 -34.97 7.22
CA VAL A 398 7.17 -36.29 7.72
C VAL A 398 6.06 -36.90 8.53
N SER A 399 5.65 -38.09 8.16
CA SER A 399 4.55 -38.85 8.86
C SER A 399 3.22 -38.07 8.97
N GLY A 400 2.97 -37.15 8.01
CA GLY A 400 1.75 -36.33 7.98
C GLY A 400 1.84 -35.04 8.79
N GLU A 401 3.01 -34.71 9.35
CA GLU A 401 3.24 -33.46 10.08
C GLU A 401 4.27 -32.59 9.37
N TYR A 402 4.07 -31.27 9.39
CA TYR A 402 5.05 -30.30 8.89
C TYR A 402 6.27 -30.24 9.80
N THR A 403 7.46 -30.33 9.23
CA THR A 403 8.72 -30.21 9.97
C THR A 403 9.04 -28.76 10.34
N SER A 404 8.54 -27.81 9.54
CA SER A 404 8.73 -26.37 9.78
C SER A 404 7.96 -25.89 11.01
N GLU A 405 8.62 -25.12 11.86
CA GLU A 405 7.99 -24.43 13.00
C GLU A 405 7.18 -23.18 12.57
N TYR A 406 7.18 -22.84 11.28
CA TYR A 406 6.40 -21.76 10.69
C TYR A 406 5.15 -22.24 9.94
N ILE A 407 4.83 -23.55 9.96
CA ILE A 407 3.63 -24.07 9.32
C ILE A 407 2.76 -24.76 10.38
N THR A 408 1.54 -24.27 10.55
CA THR A 408 0.56 -24.87 11.46
C THR A 408 0.04 -26.20 10.91
N ASN A 409 -0.57 -27.02 11.77
CA ASN A 409 -1.16 -28.30 11.34
C ASN A 409 -2.30 -28.15 10.32
N SER A 410 -2.92 -26.96 10.24
CA SER A 410 -3.92 -26.62 9.22
C SER A 410 -3.32 -26.06 7.92
N GLY A 411 -1.99 -26.08 7.77
CA GLY A 411 -1.30 -25.58 6.59
C GLY A 411 -1.24 -24.04 6.48
N ARG A 412 -1.54 -23.31 7.54
CA ARG A 412 -1.35 -21.87 7.58
C ARG A 412 0.10 -21.54 7.88
N VAL A 413 0.66 -20.63 7.08
CA VAL A 413 2.08 -20.26 7.22
C VAL A 413 2.19 -19.05 8.13
N ILE A 414 2.97 -19.18 9.20
CA ILE A 414 3.31 -18.08 10.10
C ILE A 414 4.33 -17.20 9.40
N PRO A 415 4.12 -15.87 9.28
CA PRO A 415 5.10 -14.99 8.65
C PRO A 415 6.46 -15.01 9.36
N THR A 416 7.53 -15.00 8.58
CA THR A 416 8.90 -14.76 9.06
C THR A 416 9.32 -13.31 8.87
N THR A 417 8.64 -12.60 7.97
CA THR A 417 8.83 -11.17 7.68
C THR A 417 7.57 -10.40 8.06
N SER A 418 7.72 -9.33 8.85
CA SER A 418 6.58 -8.47 9.19
C SER A 418 6.22 -7.53 8.04
N ALA A 419 4.92 -7.31 7.85
CA ALA A 419 4.43 -6.23 6.98
C ALA A 419 5.05 -4.87 7.35
N GLU A 420 5.30 -4.62 8.66
CA GLU A 420 5.94 -3.38 9.10
C GLU A 420 7.39 -3.27 8.65
N GLN A 421 8.20 -4.35 8.67
CA GLN A 421 9.57 -4.35 8.15
C GLN A 421 9.57 -4.08 6.63
N TYR A 422 8.67 -4.71 5.90
CA TYR A 422 8.49 -4.53 4.47
C TYR A 422 8.15 -3.08 4.12
N LEU A 423 7.11 -2.54 4.74
CA LEU A 423 6.62 -1.18 4.49
C LEU A 423 7.59 -0.11 5.02
N ALA A 424 8.30 -0.36 6.13
CA ALA A 424 9.32 0.55 6.66
C ALA A 424 10.52 0.68 5.72
N THR A 425 10.90 -0.41 5.02
CA THR A 425 11.94 -0.37 4.00
C THR A 425 11.55 0.54 2.84
N LEU A 426 10.31 0.43 2.34
CA LEU A 426 9.75 1.30 1.30
C LEU A 426 9.66 2.77 1.77
N ALA A 427 9.15 3.00 2.99
CA ALA A 427 9.03 4.32 3.57
C ALA A 427 10.39 4.99 3.77
N SER A 428 11.40 4.25 4.22
CA SER A 428 12.78 4.75 4.38
C SER A 428 13.34 5.28 3.06
N TRP A 429 13.13 4.56 1.96
CA TRP A 429 13.52 5.03 0.63
C TRP A 429 12.72 6.26 0.20
N PHE A 430 11.42 6.26 0.45
CA PHE A 430 10.49 7.31 0.00
C PHE A 430 10.72 8.65 0.70
N GLY A 431 10.75 8.67 2.04
CA GLY A 431 10.72 9.90 2.83
C GLY A 431 12.01 10.21 3.57
N SER A 432 13.01 9.30 3.53
CA SER A 432 14.27 9.44 4.30
C SER A 432 14.03 9.70 5.79
N TYR A 433 13.02 9.03 6.36
CA TYR A 433 12.62 9.18 7.76
C TYR A 433 13.71 8.70 8.71
N SER A 434 13.85 9.39 9.85
CA SER A 434 14.66 8.93 10.98
C SER A 434 14.04 7.69 11.65
N ASP A 435 14.82 6.97 12.45
CA ASP A 435 14.33 5.81 13.20
C ASP A 435 13.12 6.15 14.08
N SER A 436 13.13 7.32 14.73
CA SER A 436 12.01 7.79 15.55
C SER A 436 10.73 8.09 14.74
N GLU A 437 10.87 8.59 13.53
CA GLU A 437 9.73 8.80 12.62
C GLU A 437 9.20 7.48 12.09
N LEU A 438 10.08 6.53 11.77
CA LEU A 438 9.67 5.18 11.39
C LEU A 438 8.90 4.48 12.51
N GLU A 439 9.27 4.67 13.78
CA GLU A 439 8.53 4.13 14.92
C GLU A 439 7.14 4.75 15.12
N ILE A 440 6.95 6.01 14.70
CA ILE A 440 5.63 6.65 14.68
C ILE A 440 4.74 6.02 13.59
N ILE A 441 5.33 5.76 12.40
CA ILE A 441 4.60 5.15 11.28
C ILE A 441 4.33 3.67 11.56
N PHE A 442 5.34 2.93 12.08
CA PHE A 442 5.41 1.48 12.24
C PHE A 442 5.67 1.11 13.71
N PRO A 443 4.67 1.12 14.59
CA PRO A 443 4.88 1.07 16.05
C PRO A 443 5.43 -0.27 16.58
N ASN A 444 5.31 -1.38 15.84
CA ASN A 444 5.88 -2.67 16.26
C ASN A 444 7.29 -2.93 15.66
N LEU A 445 7.82 -2.02 14.85
CA LEU A 445 9.08 -2.20 14.14
C LEU A 445 10.27 -2.52 15.08
N ASN A 446 10.25 -2.00 16.30
CA ASN A 446 11.26 -2.26 17.33
C ASN A 446 11.24 -3.70 17.87
N ASN A 447 10.20 -4.46 17.60
CA ASN A 447 10.13 -5.88 18.00
C ASN A 447 10.94 -6.80 17.08
N PHE A 448 11.53 -6.24 16.00
CA PHE A 448 12.30 -6.98 15.01
C PHE A 448 13.77 -6.53 15.02
N ASN A 449 14.68 -7.50 14.90
CA ASN A 449 16.13 -7.21 14.88
C ASN A 449 16.53 -6.46 13.58
N GLU A 450 15.94 -6.85 12.46
CA GLU A 450 16.14 -6.22 11.16
C GLU A 450 14.95 -5.31 10.85
N LYS A 451 15.15 -4.00 10.89
CA LYS A 451 14.10 -3.01 10.64
C LYS A 451 13.96 -2.64 9.16
N ASN A 452 15.02 -2.84 8.40
CA ASN A 452 15.12 -2.54 6.97
C ASN A 452 15.65 -3.78 6.24
N LEU A 453 14.86 -4.30 5.32
CA LEU A 453 15.17 -5.53 4.58
C LEU A 453 16.22 -5.33 3.47
N GLY A 454 16.60 -4.10 3.17
CA GLY A 454 17.70 -3.76 2.27
C GLY A 454 17.45 -3.96 0.78
N PHE A 455 16.22 -4.23 0.35
CA PHE A 455 15.85 -4.46 -1.05
C PHE A 455 15.76 -3.19 -1.92
N ILE A 456 15.92 -2.04 -1.34
CA ILE A 456 15.88 -0.75 -2.04
C ILE A 456 16.87 0.24 -1.42
#